data_29fe00d23e89bfc6fe3b25bcbff81b5a
#
_entry.id   29fe00d23e89bfc6fe3b25bcbff81b5a
#
_cell.length_a   1.000
_cell.length_b   1.000
_cell.length_c   1.000
_cell.angle_alpha   90.00
_cell.angle_beta   90.00
_cell.angle_gamma   90.00
#
_symmetry.space_group_name_H-M   'P 1'
#
loop_
_entity.id
_entity.type
_entity.pdbx_description
1 polymer ?
#
loop_
_entity_poly.entity_id
_entity_poly.type
_entity_poly.pdbx_seq_one_letter_code
_entity_poly.pdbx_strand_id
1 'polypeptide(L)'
;MKYLSSALCIILLTITYCTTPDTYFADALCIDNISVIDPELGLIEHQTVIIKEGKILQVLSSDQVNLSSKNKIIDGTDKFLIPGLWDAHVHFAYIEEIAPRMFDLFLAYGITSVRDTGGEIHFTSAWKKKSHKNPTSSPRVMIAGPLL
;
A
#
# COMPACT_ATOMS: atom_id res chain seq x y z
N MET A 1 -77.25 -0.02 -19.91
CA MET A 1 -76.00 -0.67 -20.46
C MET A 1 -74.82 0.13 -19.91
N LYS A 2 -74.14 -0.46 -18.96
CA LYS A 2 -72.96 0.19 -18.27
C LYS A 2 -71.71 -0.46 -18.78
N TYR A 3 -70.85 0.32 -19.40
CA TYR A 3 -69.56 -0.13 -19.85
C TYR A 3 -68.54 -0.03 -18.69
N LEU A 4 -68.05 -1.20 -18.22
CA LEU A 4 -67.01 -1.28 -17.24
C LEU A 4 -65.69 -1.15 -17.98
N SER A 5 -64.98 -0.04 -17.80
CA SER A 5 -63.66 0.18 -18.37
C SER A 5 -62.61 -0.41 -17.42
N SER A 6 -62.02 -1.53 -17.80
CA SER A 6 -60.90 -2.15 -17.05
C SER A 6 -59.60 -1.43 -17.41
N ALA A 7 -59.16 -0.55 -16.54
CA ALA A 7 -57.84 0.03 -16.65
C ALA A 7 -56.77 -1.00 -16.19
N LEU A 8 -56.08 -1.58 -17.15
CA LEU A 8 -54.93 -2.45 -16.90
C LEU A 8 -53.71 -1.59 -16.53
N CYS A 9 -53.41 -1.46 -15.23
CA CYS A 9 -52.16 -0.84 -14.77
C CYS A 9 -50.98 -1.77 -15.01
N ILE A 10 -50.24 -1.51 -16.07
CA ILE A 10 -48.93 -2.16 -16.30
C ILE A 10 -47.89 -1.46 -15.41
N ILE A 11 -47.56 -2.08 -14.29
CA ILE A 11 -46.44 -1.64 -13.46
C ILE A 11 -45.14 -2.09 -14.16
N LEU A 12 -44.46 -1.17 -14.85
CA LEU A 12 -43.11 -1.36 -15.34
C LEU A 12 -42.17 -1.37 -14.11
N LEU A 13 -41.79 -2.55 -13.65
CA LEU A 13 -40.66 -2.70 -12.75
C LEU A 13 -39.39 -2.37 -13.55
N THR A 14 -38.88 -1.15 -13.45
CA THR A 14 -37.56 -0.80 -13.88
C THR A 14 -36.58 -1.39 -12.88
N ILE A 15 -36.03 -2.56 -13.18
CA ILE A 15 -34.87 -3.12 -12.47
C ILE A 15 -33.71 -2.21 -12.83
N THR A 16 -33.41 -1.23 -11.98
CA THR A 16 -32.15 -0.49 -12.02
C THR A 16 -31.04 -1.47 -11.66
N TYR A 17 -30.43 -2.04 -12.69
CA TYR A 17 -29.16 -2.76 -12.54
C TYR A 17 -28.15 -1.73 -12.07
N CYS A 18 -27.84 -1.75 -10.78
CA CYS A 18 -26.71 -0.99 -10.25
C CYS A 18 -25.44 -1.70 -10.75
N THR A 19 -25.02 -1.37 -11.96
CA THR A 19 -23.68 -1.76 -12.41
C THR A 19 -22.72 -0.94 -11.57
N THR A 20 -22.03 -1.58 -10.62
CA THR A 20 -20.83 -1.01 -10.03
C THR A 20 -19.91 -0.66 -11.21
N PRO A 21 -19.42 0.59 -11.31
CA PRO A 21 -18.52 0.92 -12.39
C PRO A 21 -17.31 0.00 -12.28
N ASP A 22 -17.01 -0.70 -13.37
CA ASP A 22 -15.75 -1.44 -13.49
C ASP A 22 -14.61 -0.47 -13.22
N THR A 23 -14.07 -0.53 -12.01
CA THR A 23 -13.00 0.37 -11.62
C THR A 23 -11.73 -0.10 -12.32
N TYR A 24 -11.52 0.44 -13.52
CA TYR A 24 -10.38 0.10 -14.34
C TYR A 24 -9.16 0.92 -13.93
N PHE A 25 -8.18 0.27 -13.35
CA PHE A 25 -6.92 0.87 -12.95
C PHE A 25 -5.83 0.61 -14.00
N ALA A 26 -5.89 1.29 -15.14
CA ALA A 26 -4.89 1.15 -16.17
C ALA A 26 -3.47 1.39 -15.64
N ASP A 27 -2.55 0.51 -16.03
CA ASP A 27 -1.11 0.63 -15.72
C ASP A 27 -0.75 0.62 -14.22
N ALA A 28 -1.65 0.14 -13.36
CA ALA A 28 -1.37 -0.03 -11.95
C ALA A 28 -0.66 -1.36 -11.66
N LEU A 29 0.15 -1.37 -10.62
CA LEU A 29 0.60 -2.59 -9.96
C LEU A 29 -0.50 -3.04 -9.00
N CYS A 30 -0.97 -4.27 -9.13
CA CYS A 30 -1.98 -4.85 -8.29
C CYS A 30 -1.40 -6.05 -7.54
N ILE A 31 -1.58 -6.08 -6.23
CA ILE A 31 -1.33 -7.29 -5.43
C ILE A 31 -2.69 -7.93 -5.21
N ASP A 32 -2.93 -9.04 -5.90
CA ASP A 32 -4.25 -9.67 -5.94
C ASP A 32 -4.37 -10.80 -4.93
N ASN A 33 -5.59 -10.97 -4.37
CA ASN A 33 -5.95 -12.03 -3.43
C ASN A 33 -5.01 -12.14 -2.22
N ILE A 34 -4.63 -11.00 -1.63
CA ILE A 34 -3.75 -10.94 -0.47
C ILE A 34 -4.54 -10.74 0.83
N SER A 35 -4.04 -11.31 1.93
CA SER A 35 -4.54 -11.00 3.27
C SER A 35 -3.84 -9.75 3.80
N VAL A 36 -4.60 -8.71 4.14
CA VAL A 36 -4.07 -7.46 4.70
C VAL A 36 -4.18 -7.48 6.21
N ILE A 37 -3.09 -7.20 6.91
CA ILE A 37 -3.10 -7.00 8.36
C ILE A 37 -3.11 -5.49 8.62
N ASP A 38 -4.29 -4.99 8.97
CA ASP A 38 -4.49 -3.59 9.33
C ASP A 38 -4.36 -3.41 10.84
N PRO A 39 -3.62 -2.40 11.33
CA PRO A 39 -3.41 -2.19 12.76
C PRO A 39 -4.69 -1.91 13.57
N GLU A 40 -5.73 -1.37 12.92
CA GLU A 40 -6.99 -1.01 13.57
C GLU A 40 -8.08 -2.06 13.33
N LEU A 41 -8.15 -2.59 12.11
CA LEU A 41 -9.21 -3.51 11.68
C LEU A 41 -8.82 -4.99 11.82
N GLY A 42 -7.54 -5.29 12.04
CA GLY A 42 -7.04 -6.66 12.13
C GLY A 42 -6.84 -7.32 10.75
N LEU A 43 -7.09 -8.62 10.67
CA LEU A 43 -6.91 -9.39 9.44
C LEU A 43 -8.10 -9.21 8.51
N ILE A 44 -7.83 -8.79 7.28
CA ILE A 44 -8.81 -8.64 6.20
C ILE A 44 -8.35 -9.52 5.03
N GLU A 45 -9.07 -10.59 4.79
CA GLU A 45 -8.70 -11.58 3.75
C GLU A 45 -9.24 -11.18 2.37
N HIS A 46 -8.70 -11.81 1.32
CA HIS A 46 -9.14 -11.68 -0.07
C HIS A 46 -9.20 -10.24 -0.57
N GLN A 47 -8.11 -9.49 -0.37
CA GLN A 47 -8.02 -8.11 -0.82
C GLN A 47 -7.16 -7.98 -2.08
N THR A 48 -7.51 -7.02 -2.93
CA THR A 48 -6.66 -6.52 -4.01
C THR A 48 -6.16 -5.13 -3.64
N VAL A 49 -4.84 -4.98 -3.58
CA VAL A 49 -4.17 -3.71 -3.30
C VAL A 49 -3.68 -3.09 -4.59
N ILE A 50 -4.16 -1.90 -4.89
CA ILE A 50 -3.90 -1.18 -6.14
C ILE A 50 -2.89 -0.08 -5.88
N ILE A 51 -1.76 -0.15 -6.59
CA ILE A 51 -0.61 0.74 -6.40
C ILE A 51 -0.32 1.45 -7.72
N LYS A 52 -0.22 2.77 -7.68
CA LYS A 52 0.18 3.60 -8.81
C LYS A 52 1.07 4.74 -8.33
N GLU A 53 2.12 5.04 -9.09
CA GLU A 53 3.07 6.11 -8.78
C GLU A 53 3.64 6.02 -7.35
N GLY A 54 3.89 4.79 -6.88
CA GLY A 54 4.44 4.53 -5.55
C GLY A 54 3.48 4.76 -4.38
N LYS A 55 2.17 4.87 -4.65
CA LYS A 55 1.14 5.06 -3.63
C LYS A 55 0.07 3.98 -3.72
N ILE A 56 -0.42 3.53 -2.58
CA ILE A 56 -1.62 2.72 -2.50
C ILE A 56 -2.80 3.63 -2.83
N LEU A 57 -3.49 3.34 -3.93
CA LEU A 57 -4.67 4.08 -4.34
C LEU A 57 -5.92 3.54 -3.65
N GLN A 58 -6.06 2.22 -3.64
CA GLN A 58 -7.21 1.54 -3.03
C GLN A 58 -6.82 0.16 -2.52
N VAL A 59 -7.57 -0.31 -1.54
CA VAL A 59 -7.62 -1.69 -1.08
C VAL A 59 -9.09 -2.09 -1.16
N LEU A 60 -9.39 -3.11 -1.94
CA LEU A 60 -10.76 -3.55 -2.22
C LEU A 60 -10.84 -5.06 -2.09
N SER A 61 -12.03 -5.58 -1.83
CA SER A 61 -12.28 -7.03 -1.95
C SER A 61 -11.98 -7.50 -3.38
N SER A 62 -11.27 -8.60 -3.54
CA SER A 62 -10.79 -9.08 -4.84
C SER A 62 -11.92 -9.42 -5.81
N ASP A 63 -13.11 -9.75 -5.31
CA ASP A 63 -14.32 -10.00 -6.10
C ASP A 63 -14.92 -8.71 -6.70
N GLN A 64 -14.50 -7.54 -6.24
CA GLN A 64 -14.95 -6.24 -6.73
C GLN A 64 -14.01 -5.60 -7.74
N VAL A 65 -12.88 -6.27 -8.05
CA VAL A 65 -11.83 -5.71 -8.90
C VAL A 65 -11.71 -6.50 -10.20
N ASN A 66 -11.88 -5.83 -11.32
CA ASN A 66 -11.61 -6.40 -12.64
C ASN A 66 -10.18 -6.06 -13.08
N LEU A 67 -9.29 -7.04 -12.94
CA LEU A 67 -7.92 -6.91 -13.40
C LEU A 67 -7.81 -7.19 -14.90
N SER A 68 -7.04 -6.38 -15.61
CA SER A 68 -6.80 -6.51 -17.03
C SER A 68 -5.37 -6.97 -17.32
N SER A 69 -5.13 -7.44 -18.55
CA SER A 69 -3.79 -7.79 -19.02
C SER A 69 -2.79 -6.61 -19.06
N LYS A 70 -3.28 -5.37 -18.88
CA LYS A 70 -2.44 -4.17 -18.78
C LYS A 70 -1.94 -3.91 -17.37
N ASN A 71 -2.51 -4.59 -16.36
CA ASN A 71 -2.04 -4.46 -14.99
C ASN A 71 -0.81 -5.34 -14.77
N LYS A 72 0.16 -4.85 -14.00
CA LYS A 72 1.19 -5.70 -13.44
C LYS A 72 0.62 -6.36 -12.19
N ILE A 73 0.43 -7.69 -12.23
CA ILE A 73 -0.21 -8.43 -11.16
C ILE A 73 0.84 -9.20 -10.36
N ILE A 74 0.77 -9.09 -9.05
CA ILE A 74 1.48 -9.94 -8.08
C ILE A 74 0.42 -10.82 -7.42
N ASP A 75 0.59 -12.14 -7.51
CA ASP A 75 -0.24 -13.09 -6.79
C ASP A 75 0.07 -13.04 -5.28
N GLY A 76 -0.92 -12.64 -4.50
CA GLY A 76 -0.90 -12.53 -3.05
C GLY A 76 -1.51 -13.73 -2.32
N THR A 77 -1.92 -14.79 -3.04
CA THR A 77 -2.52 -15.99 -2.44
C THR A 77 -1.60 -16.57 -1.36
N ASP A 78 -2.17 -16.87 -0.20
CA ASP A 78 -1.47 -17.38 0.99
C ASP A 78 -0.37 -16.45 1.54
N LYS A 79 -0.40 -15.16 1.16
CA LYS A 79 0.53 -14.14 1.66
C LYS A 79 -0.17 -13.08 2.48
N PHE A 80 0.62 -12.39 3.28
CA PHE A 80 0.16 -11.31 4.13
C PHE A 80 0.84 -9.99 3.74
N LEU A 81 0.06 -8.93 3.63
CA LEU A 81 0.54 -7.57 3.51
C LEU A 81 0.47 -6.90 4.88
N ILE A 82 1.58 -6.37 5.31
CA ILE A 82 1.71 -5.62 6.56
C ILE A 82 2.27 -4.22 6.26
N PRO A 83 2.06 -3.23 7.12
CA PRO A 83 2.84 -1.99 7.05
C PRO A 83 4.33 -2.28 7.10
N GLY A 84 5.12 -1.51 6.36
CA GLY A 84 6.57 -1.65 6.39
C GLY A 84 7.11 -1.49 7.81
N LEU A 85 8.04 -2.36 8.20
CA LEU A 85 8.58 -2.38 9.56
C LEU A 85 9.37 -1.10 9.88
N TRP A 86 9.27 -0.68 11.13
CA TRP A 86 10.05 0.41 11.70
C TRP A 86 11.06 -0.13 12.71
N ASP A 87 12.34 0.21 12.50
CA ASP A 87 13.32 0.10 13.56
C ASP A 87 13.50 1.47 14.21
N ALA A 88 12.96 1.62 15.42
CA ALA A 88 12.88 2.90 16.11
C ALA A 88 14.17 3.28 16.87
N HIS A 89 15.16 2.39 16.91
CA HIS A 89 16.39 2.61 17.64
C HIS A 89 17.59 1.96 16.94
N VAL A 90 18.22 2.69 16.05
CA VAL A 90 19.44 2.27 15.36
C VAL A 90 20.55 3.31 15.52
N HIS A 91 21.79 2.87 15.28
CA HIS A 91 22.99 3.71 15.19
C HIS A 91 23.77 3.36 13.91
N PHE A 92 23.06 3.24 12.78
CA PHE A 92 23.67 2.76 11.54
C PHE A 92 24.68 3.76 10.95
N ALA A 93 24.51 5.04 11.25
CA ALA A 93 25.41 6.08 10.81
C ALA A 93 26.62 6.30 11.73
N TYR A 94 26.81 5.43 12.71
CA TYR A 94 27.93 5.55 13.67
C TYR A 94 29.26 5.06 13.10
N ILE A 95 29.21 4.09 12.18
CA ILE A 95 30.37 3.50 11.53
C ILE A 95 30.29 3.78 10.04
N GLU A 96 31.18 4.65 9.56
CA GLU A 96 31.14 5.15 8.19
C GLU A 96 31.30 4.04 7.14
N GLU A 97 32.14 3.04 7.43
CA GLU A 97 32.44 1.94 6.53
C GLU A 97 31.26 1.00 6.28
N ILE A 98 30.39 0.82 7.27
CA ILE A 98 29.23 -0.09 7.13
C ILE A 98 27.94 0.63 6.73
N ALA A 99 27.82 1.92 7.01
CA ALA A 99 26.63 2.69 6.73
C ALA A 99 26.09 2.55 5.28
N PRO A 100 26.94 2.49 4.22
CA PRO A 100 26.47 2.29 2.85
C PRO A 100 25.68 0.99 2.61
N ARG A 101 25.96 -0.06 3.38
CA ARG A 101 25.32 -1.38 3.25
C ARG A 101 24.06 -1.52 4.10
N MET A 102 23.88 -0.63 5.07
CA MET A 102 22.76 -0.74 6.02
C MET A 102 21.41 -0.52 5.37
N PHE A 103 21.32 0.32 4.35
CA PHE A 103 20.05 0.54 3.66
C PHE A 103 19.56 -0.73 2.96
N ASP A 104 20.43 -1.43 2.25
CA ASP A 104 20.10 -2.69 1.59
C ASP A 104 19.72 -3.76 2.62
N LEU A 105 20.44 -3.81 3.74
CA LEU A 105 20.17 -4.75 4.82
C LEU A 105 18.80 -4.49 5.45
N PHE A 106 18.48 -3.25 5.80
CA PHE A 106 17.17 -2.90 6.34
C PHE A 106 16.04 -3.31 5.40
N LEU A 107 16.14 -2.96 4.12
CA LEU A 107 15.12 -3.31 3.14
C LEU A 107 15.00 -4.81 2.92
N ALA A 108 16.10 -5.57 2.93
CA ALA A 108 16.09 -7.02 2.81
C ALA A 108 15.31 -7.71 3.94
N TYR A 109 15.25 -7.08 5.12
CA TYR A 109 14.47 -7.57 6.27
C TYR A 109 13.10 -6.87 6.42
N GLY A 110 12.66 -6.12 5.41
CA GLY A 110 11.37 -5.45 5.42
C GLY A 110 11.31 -4.19 6.30
N ILE A 111 12.45 -3.71 6.78
CA ILE A 111 12.55 -2.47 7.56
C ILE A 111 12.59 -1.30 6.58
N THR A 112 11.44 -0.63 6.46
CA THR A 112 11.24 0.48 5.51
C THR A 112 11.43 1.85 6.12
N SER A 113 11.56 1.90 7.44
CA SER A 113 11.79 3.14 8.18
C SER A 113 12.70 2.88 9.37
N VAL A 114 13.62 3.80 9.64
CA VAL A 114 14.53 3.73 10.77
C VAL A 114 14.62 5.06 11.48
N ARG A 115 14.85 5.02 12.80
CA ARG A 115 15.21 6.18 13.60
C ARG A 115 16.63 6.00 14.13
N ASP A 116 17.58 6.76 13.57
CA ASP A 116 18.93 6.85 14.11
C ASP A 116 18.90 7.72 15.38
N THR A 117 19.22 7.10 16.51
CA THR A 117 19.02 7.70 17.84
C THR A 117 20.25 8.42 18.37
N GLY A 118 21.25 8.62 17.54
CA GLY A 118 22.38 9.48 17.89
C GLY A 118 23.62 9.18 17.08
N GLY A 119 24.42 10.21 16.89
CA GLY A 119 25.67 10.18 16.13
C GLY A 119 26.10 11.59 15.73
N GLU A 120 27.18 11.67 15.00
CA GLU A 120 27.66 12.94 14.43
C GLU A 120 26.61 13.54 13.51
N ILE A 121 26.14 14.76 13.83
CA ILE A 121 25.01 15.40 13.16
C ILE A 121 25.24 15.57 11.66
N HIS A 122 26.46 15.88 11.26
CA HIS A 122 26.82 16.02 9.84
C HIS A 122 26.64 14.72 9.09
N PHE A 123 27.07 13.62 9.69
CA PHE A 123 27.04 12.29 9.10
C PHE A 123 25.58 11.76 9.03
N THR A 124 24.86 11.78 10.14
CA THR A 124 23.45 11.34 10.19
C THR A 124 22.56 12.15 9.25
N SER A 125 22.80 13.48 9.15
CA SER A 125 22.08 14.36 8.21
C SER A 125 22.39 14.04 6.76
N ALA A 126 23.62 13.67 6.44
CA ALA A 126 23.98 13.25 5.08
C ALA A 126 23.24 11.98 4.66
N TRP A 127 23.15 11.00 5.56
CA TRP A 127 22.41 9.76 5.33
C TRP A 127 20.91 9.98 5.21
N LYS A 128 20.31 10.85 6.03
CA LYS A 128 18.92 11.27 5.88
C LYS A 128 18.66 11.89 4.50
N LYS A 129 19.55 12.79 4.04
CA LYS A 129 19.45 13.40 2.70
C LYS A 129 19.59 12.35 1.59
N LYS A 130 20.49 11.38 1.75
CA LYS A 130 20.68 10.27 0.79
C LYS A 130 19.41 9.42 0.68
N SER A 131 18.79 9.08 1.81
CA SER A 131 17.51 8.37 1.86
C SER A 131 16.42 9.15 1.11
N HIS A 132 16.26 10.43 1.38
CA HIS A 132 15.26 11.28 0.72
C HIS A 132 15.42 11.37 -0.81
N LYS A 133 16.67 11.29 -1.29
CA LYS A 133 16.97 11.32 -2.74
C LYS A 133 16.70 9.98 -3.43
N ASN A 134 16.65 8.89 -2.69
CA ASN A 134 16.52 7.53 -3.22
C ASN A 134 15.39 6.75 -2.51
N PRO A 135 14.14 7.23 -2.54
CA PRO A 135 13.05 6.66 -1.76
C PRO A 135 12.64 5.24 -2.16
N THR A 136 13.06 4.79 -3.35
CA THR A 136 12.77 3.43 -3.86
C THR A 136 13.84 2.40 -3.49
N SER A 137 14.99 2.85 -3.00
CA SER A 137 16.15 1.99 -2.67
C SER A 137 16.75 2.29 -1.31
N SER A 138 16.01 2.96 -0.45
CA SER A 138 16.43 3.24 0.92
C SER A 138 15.26 3.34 1.88
N PRO A 139 15.42 2.94 3.15
CA PRO A 139 14.41 3.16 4.17
C PRO A 139 14.28 4.66 4.44
N ARG A 140 13.11 5.09 4.94
CA ARG A 140 12.93 6.44 5.47
C ARG A 140 13.79 6.61 6.72
N VAL A 141 14.62 7.64 6.75
CA VAL A 141 15.52 7.89 7.88
C VAL A 141 15.03 9.09 8.68
N MET A 142 14.76 8.86 9.97
CA MET A 142 14.62 9.87 11.00
C MET A 142 15.92 9.93 11.81
N ILE A 143 16.29 11.10 12.27
CA ILE A 143 17.49 11.29 13.10
C ILE A 143 17.12 12.06 14.38
N ALA A 144 17.70 11.67 15.51
CA ALA A 144 17.56 12.40 16.78
C ALA A 144 18.70 13.44 16.82
N GLY A 145 19.62 13.68 16.78
CA GLY A 145 20.67 14.66 16.95
C GLY A 145 21.91 14.02 17.60
N PRO A 146 22.88 14.83 18.00
CA PRO A 146 24.06 14.30 18.66
C PRO A 146 23.73 13.70 20.02
N LEU A 147 24.51 12.72 20.43
CA LEU A 147 24.50 12.24 21.82
C LEU A 147 25.07 13.34 22.72
N LEU A 148 24.41 13.62 23.82
CA LEU A 148 24.84 14.57 24.86
C LEU A 148 25.67 13.87 25.92
#